data_4fca52bdf316706212a35bba293d3d08
#
_entry.id   4fca52bdf316706212a35bba293d3d08
#
_cell.length_a   1.000
_cell.length_b   1.000
_cell.length_c   1.000
_cell.angle_alpha   90.00
_cell.angle_beta   90.00
_cell.angle_gamma   90.00
#
_symmetry.space_group_name_H-M   'P 1'
#
loop_
_entity.id
_entity.type
_entity.pdbx_description
1 polymer ?
#
loop_
_entity_poly.entity_id
_entity_poly.type
_entity_poly.pdbx_seq_one_letter_code
_entity_poly.pdbx_strand_id
1 'polypeptide(L)'
;MRVSLPDPTQFEVVFRSITGHTIPLVGGIATDSRECRSGALYIAIAGERVDGHDFVDNAVKNGATAVLVARPVEADVYQALVNDPVEAIGAVAARWRSQFDIPVIAITGSNGKTSTKELLRHIFNAQFAVHATEGNYNTSIGLPLTLFQLMQAHSISILEMGANQPGDIGSLCSIAHPTHGLITNIAPAHLEGFGSIAEVAHTKAALFRSMSDKGKAFVNLTDPRIAEMTQPKNSITFGLTAECDYPADIHTEPNGTLSLTVAAEDIYTGSSNLSFAKNIIACAAIADTLNVPWDLFRDRVASFQPPQGRCAIKKIKNMTIIDDTYNANLESTIAAIDYLTGFSGNGRRILVFGDMFELGDQSQDQHTKVGQKCTTADLDLVYTVGTETIATDASMVDGPEHAHFDSKEELGTALQNAVKNGDKILIKGSRGMAMETIIDTLVN
;
A
#
# COMPACT_ATOMS: atom_id res chain seq x y z
N MET A 1 -1.82 9.44 13.85
CA MET A 1 -2.84 9.50 12.78
C MET A 1 -3.96 10.45 13.21
N ARG A 2 -4.41 11.32 12.30
CA ARG A 2 -5.51 12.26 12.58
C ARG A 2 -6.40 12.44 11.35
N VAL A 3 -7.71 12.56 11.58
CA VAL A 3 -8.69 12.94 10.54
C VAL A 3 -9.65 14.01 11.08
N SER A 4 -10.18 14.85 10.19
CA SER A 4 -11.29 15.75 10.51
C SER A 4 -12.60 15.04 10.25
N LEU A 5 -13.63 15.32 11.01
CA LEU A 5 -14.98 14.77 10.80
C LEU A 5 -15.79 15.70 9.90
N PRO A 6 -16.26 15.23 8.74
CA PRO A 6 -17.08 16.07 7.85
C PRO A 6 -18.48 16.38 8.44
N ASP A 7 -19.01 15.49 9.29
CA ASP A 7 -20.29 15.67 9.99
C ASP A 7 -20.16 15.26 11.47
N PRO A 8 -19.69 16.18 12.34
CA PRO A 8 -19.57 15.94 13.77
C PRO A 8 -20.86 15.54 14.47
N THR A 9 -22.02 16.08 14.02
CA THR A 9 -23.32 15.80 14.64
C THR A 9 -23.75 14.37 14.35
N GLN A 10 -23.65 13.94 13.09
CA GLN A 10 -23.97 12.57 12.72
C GLN A 10 -22.98 11.58 13.35
N PHE A 11 -21.72 11.95 13.46
CA PHE A 11 -20.72 11.11 14.15
C PHE A 11 -21.12 10.89 15.61
N GLU A 12 -21.52 11.91 16.37
CA GLU A 12 -21.95 11.77 17.77
C GLU A 12 -23.13 10.80 17.88
N VAL A 13 -24.14 10.93 17.00
CA VAL A 13 -25.29 10.01 16.96
C VAL A 13 -24.86 8.56 16.75
N VAL A 14 -23.98 8.32 15.79
CA VAL A 14 -23.45 6.97 15.50
C VAL A 14 -22.61 6.46 16.66
N PHE A 15 -21.71 7.28 17.17
CA PHE A 15 -20.83 6.94 18.29
C PHE A 15 -21.64 6.51 19.52
N ARG A 16 -22.65 7.32 19.91
CA ARG A 16 -23.55 7.02 21.02
C ARG A 16 -24.34 5.73 20.79
N SER A 17 -24.81 5.48 19.59
CA SER A 17 -25.60 4.28 19.29
C SER A 17 -24.80 2.97 19.46
N ILE A 18 -23.50 3.04 19.34
CA ILE A 18 -22.59 1.87 19.42
C ILE A 18 -21.97 1.77 20.82
N THR A 19 -21.47 2.88 21.36
CA THR A 19 -20.71 2.87 22.61
C THR A 19 -21.56 3.11 23.85
N GLY A 20 -22.78 3.64 23.70
CA GLY A 20 -23.64 4.10 24.79
C GLY A 20 -23.21 5.43 25.41
N HIS A 21 -22.10 6.02 24.96
CA HIS A 21 -21.56 7.27 25.49
C HIS A 21 -21.99 8.48 24.66
N THR A 22 -22.46 9.54 25.33
CA THR A 22 -22.70 10.85 24.72
C THR A 22 -21.46 11.71 24.92
N ILE A 23 -20.72 11.95 23.85
CA ILE A 23 -19.49 12.78 23.89
C ILE A 23 -19.79 14.22 23.47
N PRO A 24 -18.97 15.21 23.88
CA PRO A 24 -19.02 16.55 23.27
C PRO A 24 -18.89 16.46 21.76
N LEU A 25 -19.43 17.44 21.02
CA LEU A 25 -19.23 17.51 19.58
C LEU A 25 -17.72 17.63 19.28
N VAL A 26 -17.17 16.66 18.55
CA VAL A 26 -15.78 16.60 18.19
C VAL A 26 -15.59 16.89 16.70
N GLY A 27 -14.63 17.77 16.37
CA GLY A 27 -14.34 18.14 14.97
C GLY A 27 -13.36 17.21 14.29
N GLY A 28 -12.80 16.23 15.01
CA GLY A 28 -11.85 15.26 14.45
C GLY A 28 -11.45 14.19 15.45
N ILE A 29 -10.72 13.20 14.94
CA ILE A 29 -10.24 12.03 15.70
C ILE A 29 -8.73 11.95 15.57
N ALA A 30 -8.02 11.65 16.66
CA ALA A 30 -6.59 11.43 16.67
C ALA A 30 -6.22 10.17 17.49
N THR A 31 -5.22 9.43 17.02
CA THR A 31 -4.61 8.29 17.73
C THR A 31 -3.18 8.59 18.20
N ASP A 32 -2.69 9.79 17.93
CA ASP A 32 -1.42 10.32 18.42
C ASP A 32 -1.73 11.62 19.19
N SER A 33 -1.34 11.67 20.45
CA SER A 33 -1.61 12.81 21.33
C SER A 33 -1.00 14.12 20.81
N ARG A 34 0.11 14.05 20.06
CA ARG A 34 0.79 15.19 19.44
C ARG A 34 0.00 15.80 18.27
N GLU A 35 -0.85 15.01 17.65
CA GLU A 35 -1.68 15.40 16.51
C GLU A 35 -3.07 15.91 16.93
N CYS A 36 -3.43 15.83 18.22
CA CYS A 36 -4.67 16.39 18.72
C CYS A 36 -4.77 17.90 18.41
N ARG A 37 -5.98 18.34 18.17
CA ARG A 37 -6.34 19.77 17.96
C ARG A 37 -7.60 20.07 18.77
N SER A 38 -7.92 21.34 18.90
CA SER A 38 -9.13 21.77 19.63
C SER A 38 -10.38 21.02 19.16
N GLY A 39 -11.10 20.41 20.10
CA GLY A 39 -12.30 19.63 19.83
C GLY A 39 -12.03 18.22 19.28
N ALA A 40 -10.86 17.63 19.52
CA ALA A 40 -10.58 16.26 19.08
C ALA A 40 -11.13 15.21 20.05
N LEU A 41 -11.53 14.06 19.48
CA LEU A 41 -11.61 12.77 20.20
C LEU A 41 -10.24 12.09 20.11
N TYR A 42 -9.59 11.87 21.25
CA TYR A 42 -8.37 11.06 21.30
C TYR A 42 -8.70 9.61 21.58
N ILE A 43 -8.15 8.70 20.81
CA ILE A 43 -8.30 7.25 21.02
C ILE A 43 -7.01 6.73 21.68
N ALA A 44 -7.11 6.31 22.95
CA ALA A 44 -6.00 5.75 23.70
C ALA A 44 -5.84 4.26 23.36
N ILE A 45 -4.83 3.93 22.58
CA ILE A 45 -4.55 2.57 22.12
C ILE A 45 -3.39 2.00 22.90
N ALA A 46 -3.57 0.85 23.53
CA ALA A 46 -2.48 0.11 24.14
C ALA A 46 -1.71 -0.65 23.05
N GLY A 47 -0.47 -0.26 22.80
CA GLY A 47 0.45 -0.92 21.88
C GLY A 47 1.48 -1.76 22.62
N GLU A 48 2.26 -2.57 21.91
CA GLU A 48 3.29 -3.45 22.47
C GLU A 48 4.40 -2.71 23.25
N ARG A 49 4.75 -1.52 22.83
CA ARG A 49 5.86 -0.71 23.41
C ARG A 49 5.39 0.50 24.19
N VAL A 50 4.19 0.97 23.92
CA VAL A 50 3.69 2.26 24.42
C VAL A 50 2.19 2.12 24.66
N ASP A 51 1.70 2.53 25.86
CA ASP A 51 0.28 2.61 26.16
C ASP A 51 -0.23 4.04 25.88
N GLY A 52 -1.21 4.17 24.96
CA GLY A 52 -1.83 5.45 24.63
C GLY A 52 -2.52 6.14 25.81
N HIS A 53 -2.93 5.39 26.84
CA HIS A 53 -3.53 5.94 28.06
C HIS A 53 -2.56 6.87 28.82
N ASP A 54 -1.26 6.62 28.75
CA ASP A 54 -0.25 7.41 29.43
C ASP A 54 -0.06 8.81 28.78
N PHE A 55 -0.65 9.03 27.61
CA PHE A 55 -0.58 10.27 26.83
C PHE A 55 -1.87 11.08 26.84
N VAL A 56 -2.87 10.69 27.63
CA VAL A 56 -4.16 11.41 27.69
C VAL A 56 -3.97 12.85 28.12
N ASP A 57 -3.16 13.13 29.14
CA ASP A 57 -2.85 14.50 29.56
C ASP A 57 -2.26 15.34 28.44
N ASN A 58 -1.38 14.74 27.64
CA ASN A 58 -0.79 15.42 26.49
C ASN A 58 -1.84 15.69 25.39
N ALA A 59 -2.73 14.73 25.14
CA ALA A 59 -3.84 14.88 24.20
C ALA A 59 -4.77 16.02 24.63
N VAL A 60 -5.12 16.11 25.93
CA VAL A 60 -5.92 17.19 26.50
C VAL A 60 -5.24 18.56 26.36
N LYS A 61 -3.94 18.65 26.69
CA LYS A 61 -3.15 19.89 26.49
C LYS A 61 -3.13 20.33 25.03
N ASN A 62 -3.19 19.39 24.10
CA ASN A 62 -3.24 19.65 22.65
C ASN A 62 -4.67 19.85 22.12
N GLY A 63 -5.69 19.85 22.99
CA GLY A 63 -7.06 20.24 22.67
C GLY A 63 -8.07 19.10 22.51
N ALA A 64 -7.74 17.88 22.96
CA ALA A 64 -8.74 16.83 23.04
C ALA A 64 -9.85 17.22 24.07
N THR A 65 -11.11 17.09 23.67
CA THR A 65 -12.30 17.36 24.52
C THR A 65 -13.02 16.09 24.95
N ALA A 66 -12.67 14.96 24.33
CA ALA A 66 -13.11 13.63 24.70
C ALA A 66 -12.00 12.62 24.45
N VAL A 67 -12.01 11.53 25.23
CA VAL A 67 -11.09 10.40 25.07
C VAL A 67 -11.86 9.08 25.05
N LEU A 68 -11.45 8.17 24.18
CA LEU A 68 -11.91 6.79 24.14
C LEU A 68 -10.84 5.93 24.81
N VAL A 69 -11.17 5.29 25.93
CA VAL A 69 -10.23 4.61 26.81
C VAL A 69 -10.72 3.22 27.21
N ALA A 70 -9.80 2.29 27.49
CA ALA A 70 -10.11 0.95 28.03
C ALA A 70 -10.12 0.93 29.57
N ARG A 71 -9.55 1.95 30.23
CA ARG A 71 -9.51 2.10 31.68
C ARG A 71 -9.65 3.57 32.06
N PRO A 72 -10.22 3.88 33.25
CA PRO A 72 -10.26 5.26 33.73
C PRO A 72 -8.85 5.88 33.83
N VAL A 73 -8.75 7.15 33.51
CA VAL A 73 -7.53 7.95 33.62
C VAL A 73 -7.76 9.20 34.46
N GLU A 74 -6.73 9.67 35.16
CA GLU A 74 -6.78 10.90 35.96
C GLU A 74 -6.57 12.12 35.04
N ALA A 75 -7.61 12.53 34.32
CA ALA A 75 -7.58 13.70 33.45
C ALA A 75 -8.96 14.37 33.45
N ASP A 76 -8.96 15.71 33.44
CA ASP A 76 -10.19 16.54 33.36
C ASP A 76 -10.67 16.63 31.90
N VAL A 77 -11.28 15.52 31.44
CA VAL A 77 -11.78 15.37 30.07
C VAL A 77 -12.91 14.35 30.05
N TYR A 78 -13.83 14.46 29.11
CA TYR A 78 -14.87 13.44 28.94
C TYR A 78 -14.22 12.10 28.54
N GLN A 79 -14.52 11.04 29.31
CA GLN A 79 -13.99 9.69 29.07
C GLN A 79 -15.11 8.76 28.62
N ALA A 80 -15.02 8.26 27.40
CA ALA A 80 -15.81 7.16 26.92
C ALA A 80 -15.07 5.85 27.24
N LEU A 81 -15.56 5.13 28.25
CA LEU A 81 -14.94 3.88 28.71
C LEU A 81 -15.53 2.70 27.94
N VAL A 82 -14.68 1.93 27.28
CA VAL A 82 -15.04 0.74 26.49
C VAL A 82 -14.09 -0.41 26.80
N ASN A 83 -14.45 -1.64 26.43
CA ASN A 83 -13.57 -2.78 26.67
C ASN A 83 -12.29 -2.70 25.81
N ASP A 84 -12.44 -2.35 24.54
CA ASP A 84 -11.34 -2.18 23.59
C ASP A 84 -11.61 -0.96 22.69
N PRO A 85 -10.78 0.08 22.75
CA PRO A 85 -10.93 1.29 21.91
C PRO A 85 -10.81 1.02 20.41
N VAL A 86 -10.01 0.03 19.98
CA VAL A 86 -9.84 -0.32 18.56
C VAL A 86 -11.08 -1.03 18.04
N GLU A 87 -11.60 -1.99 18.79
CA GLU A 87 -12.87 -2.66 18.45
C GLU A 87 -14.05 -1.69 18.45
N ALA A 88 -14.13 -0.83 19.47
CA ALA A 88 -15.22 0.15 19.58
C ALA A 88 -15.23 1.12 18.40
N ILE A 89 -14.08 1.71 18.03
CA ILE A 89 -14.01 2.63 16.90
C ILE A 89 -14.24 1.94 15.56
N GLY A 90 -13.82 0.66 15.44
CA GLY A 90 -14.14 -0.20 14.30
C GLY A 90 -15.65 -0.41 14.14
N ALA A 91 -16.35 -0.71 15.23
CA ALA A 91 -17.82 -0.87 15.22
C ALA A 91 -18.55 0.45 14.88
N VAL A 92 -18.06 1.59 15.41
CA VAL A 92 -18.57 2.92 15.04
C VAL A 92 -18.37 3.17 13.54
N ALA A 93 -17.21 2.83 12.99
CA ALA A 93 -16.90 2.99 11.57
C ALA A 93 -17.75 2.08 10.67
N ALA A 94 -18.01 0.85 11.08
CA ALA A 94 -18.90 -0.07 10.38
C ALA A 94 -20.34 0.49 10.32
N ARG A 95 -20.82 1.04 11.44
CA ARG A 95 -22.14 1.71 11.51
C ARG A 95 -22.16 2.99 10.68
N TRP A 96 -21.07 3.77 10.66
CA TRP A 96 -20.93 4.93 9.79
C TRP A 96 -21.00 4.52 8.32
N ARG A 97 -20.19 3.53 7.91
CA ARG A 97 -20.14 2.97 6.55
C ARG A 97 -21.52 2.48 6.07
N SER A 98 -22.31 1.89 6.94
CA SER A 98 -23.63 1.32 6.59
C SER A 98 -24.67 2.37 6.14
N GLN A 99 -24.39 3.66 6.28
CA GLN A 99 -25.26 4.74 5.85
C GLN A 99 -25.11 5.12 4.37
N PHE A 100 -24.15 4.52 3.68
CA PHE A 100 -23.80 4.87 2.29
C PHE A 100 -24.03 3.66 1.37
N ASP A 101 -24.94 3.82 0.42
CA ASP A 101 -25.23 2.80 -0.61
C ASP A 101 -24.45 3.12 -1.89
N ILE A 102 -23.14 2.92 -1.84
CA ILE A 102 -22.20 3.14 -2.94
C ILE A 102 -21.29 1.93 -3.14
N PRO A 103 -20.72 1.74 -4.34
CA PRO A 103 -19.67 0.76 -4.54
C PRO A 103 -18.48 1.01 -3.60
N VAL A 104 -18.06 -0.05 -2.90
CA VAL A 104 -16.87 -0.05 -2.06
C VAL A 104 -15.92 -1.13 -2.56
N ILE A 105 -14.81 -0.70 -3.12
CA ILE A 105 -13.77 -1.55 -3.70
C ILE A 105 -12.70 -1.76 -2.63
N ALA A 106 -12.58 -2.97 -2.12
CA ALA A 106 -11.50 -3.37 -1.22
C ALA A 106 -10.34 -3.99 -2.01
N ILE A 107 -9.13 -3.53 -1.74
CA ILE A 107 -7.91 -3.99 -2.40
C ILE A 107 -6.95 -4.52 -1.34
N THR A 108 -6.60 -5.81 -1.43
CA THR A 108 -5.53 -6.42 -0.67
C THR A 108 -4.53 -7.12 -1.59
N GLY A 109 -3.47 -7.69 -1.04
CA GLY A 109 -2.42 -8.41 -1.75
C GLY A 109 -1.06 -8.21 -1.10
N SER A 110 -0.06 -8.93 -1.52
CA SER A 110 1.31 -8.75 -1.03
C SER A 110 1.93 -7.48 -1.60
N ASN A 111 1.90 -7.30 -2.92
CA ASN A 111 2.45 -6.17 -3.65
C ASN A 111 1.36 -5.45 -4.48
N GLY A 112 1.60 -4.20 -4.88
CA GLY A 112 0.76 -3.47 -5.82
C GLY A 112 -0.50 -2.82 -5.26
N LYS A 113 -0.90 -3.05 -4.01
CA LYS A 113 -2.11 -2.49 -3.39
C LYS A 113 -2.24 -0.99 -3.59
N THR A 114 -1.28 -0.22 -3.10
CA THR A 114 -1.28 1.24 -3.16
C THR A 114 -1.25 1.75 -4.60
N SER A 115 -0.41 1.15 -5.44
CA SER A 115 -0.31 1.55 -6.86
C SER A 115 -1.62 1.30 -7.60
N THR A 116 -2.29 0.17 -7.35
CA THR A 116 -3.61 -0.14 -7.93
C THR A 116 -4.69 0.81 -7.40
N LYS A 117 -4.70 1.07 -6.08
CA LYS A 117 -5.62 2.02 -5.45
C LYS A 117 -5.47 3.42 -6.06
N GLU A 118 -4.25 3.93 -6.17
CA GLU A 118 -4.01 5.28 -6.71
C GLU A 118 -4.31 5.36 -8.22
N LEU A 119 -4.03 4.30 -8.98
CA LEU A 119 -4.41 4.24 -10.39
C LEU A 119 -5.93 4.25 -10.56
N LEU A 120 -6.66 3.42 -9.79
CA LEU A 120 -8.13 3.43 -9.81
C LEU A 120 -8.70 4.79 -9.36
N ARG A 121 -8.15 5.39 -8.30
CA ARG A 121 -8.52 6.74 -7.86
C ARG A 121 -8.33 7.76 -8.99
N HIS A 122 -7.21 7.71 -9.70
CA HIS A 122 -6.91 8.59 -10.81
C HIS A 122 -7.90 8.38 -11.97
N ILE A 123 -8.22 7.14 -12.32
CA ILE A 123 -9.18 6.80 -13.37
C ILE A 123 -10.59 7.28 -12.97
N PHE A 124 -11.05 6.91 -11.78
CA PHE A 124 -12.42 7.18 -11.35
C PHE A 124 -12.69 8.66 -11.04
N ASN A 125 -11.71 9.44 -10.62
CA ASN A 125 -11.87 10.89 -10.41
C ASN A 125 -12.31 11.67 -11.66
N ALA A 126 -12.22 11.06 -12.84
CA ALA A 126 -12.73 11.67 -14.08
C ALA A 126 -14.26 11.55 -14.21
N GLN A 127 -14.91 10.64 -13.48
CA GLN A 127 -16.34 10.32 -13.63
C GLN A 127 -17.10 10.30 -12.29
N PHE A 128 -16.42 10.03 -11.16
CA PHE A 128 -17.00 9.80 -9.85
C PHE A 128 -16.45 10.79 -8.81
N ALA A 129 -17.24 11.05 -7.77
CA ALA A 129 -16.74 11.65 -6.54
C ALA A 129 -16.12 10.54 -5.69
N VAL A 130 -14.80 10.42 -5.73
CA VAL A 130 -14.05 9.28 -5.16
C VAL A 130 -13.64 9.54 -3.72
N HIS A 131 -14.00 8.60 -2.84
CA HIS A 131 -13.40 8.43 -1.53
C HIS A 131 -12.35 7.32 -1.60
N ALA A 132 -11.18 7.50 -0.97
CA ALA A 132 -10.13 6.49 -0.99
C ALA A 132 -9.26 6.52 0.28
N THR A 133 -8.64 5.39 0.61
CA THR A 133 -7.63 5.31 1.68
C THR A 133 -6.48 6.27 1.39
N GLU A 134 -6.16 7.15 2.33
CA GLU A 134 -5.00 8.03 2.26
C GLU A 134 -3.79 7.41 2.97
N GLY A 135 -2.61 7.57 2.36
CA GLY A 135 -1.36 7.04 2.92
C GLY A 135 -1.46 5.54 3.24
N ASN A 136 -1.16 5.19 4.49
CA ASN A 136 -1.18 3.84 5.04
C ASN A 136 -2.34 3.60 6.04
N TYR A 137 -3.44 4.34 5.94
CA TYR A 137 -4.62 4.17 6.83
C TYR A 137 -5.42 2.92 6.43
N ASN A 138 -4.76 1.77 6.39
CA ASN A 138 -5.24 0.51 5.81
C ASN A 138 -5.29 -0.66 6.82
N THR A 139 -5.14 -0.37 8.12
CA THR A 139 -5.18 -1.34 9.23
C THR A 139 -6.44 -1.19 10.07
N SER A 140 -6.61 -2.02 11.13
CA SER A 140 -7.70 -1.94 12.10
C SER A 140 -7.85 -0.56 12.78
N ILE A 141 -6.79 0.23 12.80
CA ILE A 141 -6.80 1.60 13.32
C ILE A 141 -7.05 2.61 12.18
N GLY A 142 -6.40 2.43 11.05
CA GLY A 142 -6.43 3.39 9.94
C GLY A 142 -7.70 3.33 9.11
N LEU A 143 -8.26 2.13 8.87
CA LEU A 143 -9.48 1.94 8.08
C LEU A 143 -10.71 2.66 8.70
N PRO A 144 -10.97 2.58 10.02
CA PRO A 144 -12.00 3.38 10.65
C PRO A 144 -11.85 4.89 10.39
N LEU A 145 -10.63 5.42 10.53
CA LEU A 145 -10.35 6.83 10.28
C LEU A 145 -10.60 7.20 8.80
N THR A 146 -10.22 6.33 7.88
CA THR A 146 -10.56 6.49 6.45
C THR A 146 -12.08 6.56 6.27
N LEU A 147 -12.84 5.63 6.82
CA LEU A 147 -14.29 5.56 6.64
C LEU A 147 -15.02 6.78 7.19
N PHE A 148 -14.53 7.40 8.28
CA PHE A 148 -15.14 8.63 8.82
C PHE A 148 -15.02 9.84 7.88
N GLN A 149 -14.19 9.77 6.84
CA GLN A 149 -14.11 10.77 5.78
C GLN A 149 -15.17 10.57 4.67
N LEU A 150 -15.92 9.47 4.72
CA LEU A 150 -16.97 9.19 3.75
C LEU A 150 -18.14 10.16 3.95
N MET A 151 -18.60 10.78 2.86
CA MET A 151 -19.67 11.78 2.81
C MET A 151 -20.74 11.39 1.78
N GLN A 152 -21.95 11.95 1.90
CA GLN A 152 -23.04 11.73 0.95
C GLN A 152 -22.72 12.17 -0.49
N ALA A 153 -21.74 13.06 -0.67
CA ALA A 153 -21.28 13.49 -1.99
C ALA A 153 -20.45 12.43 -2.71
N HIS A 154 -19.88 11.47 -1.99
CA HIS A 154 -19.08 10.43 -2.62
C HIS A 154 -19.97 9.39 -3.32
N SER A 155 -19.58 8.99 -4.52
CA SER A 155 -20.28 8.00 -5.33
C SER A 155 -19.56 6.66 -5.44
N ILE A 156 -18.32 6.58 -4.97
CA ILE A 156 -17.50 5.37 -4.92
C ILE A 156 -16.45 5.47 -3.81
N SER A 157 -16.09 4.33 -3.21
CA SER A 157 -15.02 4.25 -2.20
C SER A 157 -13.99 3.18 -2.58
N ILE A 158 -12.69 3.50 -2.48
CA ILE A 158 -11.59 2.58 -2.76
C ILE A 158 -10.77 2.41 -1.48
N LEU A 159 -10.82 1.23 -0.90
CA LEU A 159 -10.20 0.93 0.39
C LEU A 159 -9.03 -0.04 0.23
N GLU A 160 -7.85 0.43 0.59
CA GLU A 160 -6.69 -0.44 0.73
C GLU A 160 -6.77 -1.19 2.06
N MET A 161 -6.55 -2.51 2.06
CA MET A 161 -6.55 -3.38 3.23
C MET A 161 -5.19 -4.04 3.40
N GLY A 162 -4.46 -3.60 4.43
CA GLY A 162 -3.20 -4.16 4.87
C GLY A 162 -3.42 -5.32 5.83
N ALA A 163 -2.47 -6.26 5.88
CA ALA A 163 -2.46 -7.34 6.86
C ALA A 163 -1.04 -7.73 7.18
N ASN A 164 -0.75 -7.90 8.46
CA ASN A 164 0.54 -8.34 9.01
C ASN A 164 0.42 -9.67 9.75
N GLN A 165 -0.81 -10.09 10.09
CA GLN A 165 -1.09 -11.31 10.84
C GLN A 165 -2.39 -11.99 10.39
N PRO A 166 -2.59 -13.28 10.76
CA PRO A 166 -3.84 -14.01 10.49
C PRO A 166 -5.07 -13.27 11.03
N GLY A 167 -6.15 -13.27 10.23
CA GLY A 167 -7.43 -12.66 10.62
C GLY A 167 -7.61 -11.19 10.25
N ASP A 168 -6.54 -10.42 10.00
CA ASP A 168 -6.60 -8.98 9.73
C ASP A 168 -7.60 -8.62 8.62
N ILE A 169 -7.52 -9.29 7.46
CA ILE A 169 -8.41 -8.96 6.34
C ILE A 169 -9.89 -9.25 6.67
N GLY A 170 -10.16 -10.32 7.40
CA GLY A 170 -11.53 -10.61 7.85
C GLY A 170 -12.10 -9.51 8.74
N SER A 171 -11.29 -9.04 9.70
CA SER A 171 -11.65 -7.93 10.58
C SER A 171 -11.89 -6.62 9.80
N LEU A 172 -11.03 -6.29 8.84
CA LEU A 172 -11.22 -5.11 8.00
C LEU A 172 -12.46 -5.22 7.12
N CYS A 173 -12.77 -6.41 6.58
CA CYS A 173 -13.98 -6.64 5.81
C CYS A 173 -15.25 -6.48 6.64
N SER A 174 -15.24 -6.90 7.92
CA SER A 174 -16.38 -6.74 8.83
C SER A 174 -16.66 -5.26 9.16
N ILE A 175 -15.67 -4.37 9.02
CA ILE A 175 -15.82 -2.93 9.20
C ILE A 175 -16.26 -2.26 7.88
N ALA A 176 -15.61 -2.60 6.77
CA ALA A 176 -15.80 -1.90 5.49
C ALA A 176 -17.03 -2.38 4.71
N HIS A 177 -17.49 -3.61 4.92
CA HIS A 177 -18.55 -4.26 4.12
C HIS A 177 -18.35 -4.02 2.61
N PRO A 178 -17.25 -4.53 2.00
CA PRO A 178 -16.93 -4.26 0.61
C PRO A 178 -17.96 -4.88 -0.32
N THR A 179 -18.27 -4.18 -1.42
CA THR A 179 -19.14 -4.66 -2.50
C THR A 179 -18.33 -5.22 -3.68
N HIS A 180 -17.04 -4.83 -3.77
CA HIS A 180 -16.09 -5.26 -4.78
C HIS A 180 -14.77 -5.63 -4.10
N GLY A 181 -14.16 -6.74 -4.50
CA GLY A 181 -12.93 -7.22 -3.87
C GLY A 181 -11.86 -7.57 -4.90
N LEU A 182 -10.63 -7.09 -4.68
CA LEU A 182 -9.46 -7.42 -5.47
C LEU A 182 -8.34 -7.95 -4.58
N ILE A 183 -7.77 -9.09 -4.94
CA ILE A 183 -6.47 -9.55 -4.42
C ILE A 183 -5.45 -9.38 -5.55
N THR A 184 -4.47 -8.51 -5.37
CA THR A 184 -3.52 -8.19 -6.45
C THR A 184 -2.59 -9.35 -6.78
N ASN A 185 -1.92 -9.88 -5.75
CA ASN A 185 -1.04 -11.06 -5.82
C ASN A 185 -0.79 -11.67 -4.43
N ILE A 186 -0.21 -12.87 -4.40
CA ILE A 186 0.24 -13.57 -3.19
C ILE A 186 1.75 -13.82 -3.29
N ALA A 187 2.52 -13.14 -2.45
CA ALA A 187 3.98 -13.28 -2.36
C ALA A 187 4.43 -13.41 -0.90
N PRO A 188 5.64 -13.93 -0.63
CA PRO A 188 6.23 -13.92 0.70
C PRO A 188 6.39 -12.47 1.19
N ALA A 189 5.55 -12.06 2.13
CA ALA A 189 5.57 -10.75 2.75
C ALA A 189 5.10 -10.89 4.20
N HIS A 190 5.69 -10.14 5.13
CA HIS A 190 5.36 -10.16 6.57
C HIS A 190 5.42 -11.58 7.16
N LEU A 191 6.43 -12.37 6.75
CA LEU A 191 6.53 -13.79 7.12
C LEU A 191 6.75 -13.99 8.61
N GLU A 192 7.33 -13.02 9.31
CA GLU A 192 7.44 -13.04 10.77
C GLU A 192 6.05 -13.13 11.44
N GLY A 193 5.06 -12.40 10.94
CA GLY A 193 3.69 -12.42 11.46
C GLY A 193 2.83 -13.56 10.93
N PHE A 194 3.03 -13.97 9.68
CA PHE A 194 2.22 -15.03 9.04
C PHE A 194 2.82 -16.43 9.17
N GLY A 195 4.11 -16.57 9.41
CA GLY A 195 4.81 -17.85 9.44
C GLY A 195 4.99 -18.53 8.09
N SER A 196 4.05 -18.41 7.16
CA SER A 196 4.11 -19.06 5.84
C SER A 196 3.36 -18.30 4.75
N ILE A 197 3.72 -18.55 3.47
CA ILE A 197 2.98 -18.00 2.31
C ILE A 197 1.56 -18.57 2.20
N ALA A 198 1.34 -19.79 2.70
CA ALA A 198 -0.01 -20.38 2.75
C ALA A 198 -0.92 -19.58 3.68
N GLU A 199 -0.40 -19.12 4.83
CA GLU A 199 -1.15 -18.29 5.76
C GLU A 199 -1.38 -16.87 5.20
N VAL A 200 -0.40 -16.31 4.45
CA VAL A 200 -0.61 -15.08 3.68
C VAL A 200 -1.78 -15.23 2.72
N ALA A 201 -1.82 -16.32 1.94
CA ALA A 201 -2.90 -16.61 1.00
C ALA A 201 -4.23 -16.80 1.73
N HIS A 202 -4.26 -17.60 2.80
CA HIS A 202 -5.44 -17.87 3.61
C HIS A 202 -6.04 -16.58 4.19
N THR A 203 -5.20 -15.72 4.76
CA THR A 203 -5.63 -14.43 5.34
C THR A 203 -6.23 -13.52 4.26
N LYS A 204 -5.55 -13.37 3.11
CA LYS A 204 -6.06 -12.49 2.03
C LYS A 204 -7.33 -13.04 1.37
N ALA A 205 -7.48 -14.36 1.28
CA ALA A 205 -8.70 -15.00 0.79
C ALA A 205 -9.94 -14.68 1.65
N ALA A 206 -9.77 -14.17 2.88
CA ALA A 206 -10.88 -13.68 3.69
C ALA A 206 -11.65 -12.55 2.99
N LEU A 207 -11.01 -11.75 2.12
CA LEU A 207 -11.71 -10.75 1.30
C LEU A 207 -12.76 -11.43 0.41
N PHE A 208 -12.39 -12.49 -0.31
CA PHE A 208 -13.34 -13.21 -1.17
C PHE A 208 -14.43 -13.93 -0.34
N ARG A 209 -14.06 -14.53 0.80
CA ARG A 209 -15.04 -15.16 1.71
C ARG A 209 -16.05 -14.18 2.31
N SER A 210 -15.69 -12.91 2.45
CA SER A 210 -16.57 -11.85 2.99
C SER A 210 -17.53 -11.25 1.96
N MET A 211 -17.36 -11.56 0.66
CA MET A 211 -18.22 -11.04 -0.39
C MET A 211 -19.64 -11.59 -0.26
N SER A 212 -20.62 -10.69 -0.31
CA SER A 212 -22.03 -11.09 -0.38
C SER A 212 -22.36 -11.68 -1.74
N ASP A 213 -23.51 -12.37 -1.87
CA ASP A 213 -23.99 -12.90 -3.15
C ASP A 213 -24.19 -11.82 -4.24
N LYS A 214 -24.25 -10.55 -3.87
CA LYS A 214 -24.33 -9.43 -4.81
C LYS A 214 -22.97 -8.77 -5.08
N GLY A 215 -21.97 -9.08 -4.26
CA GLY A 215 -20.63 -8.54 -4.39
C GLY A 215 -19.90 -9.11 -5.60
N LYS A 216 -18.92 -8.39 -6.14
CA LYS A 216 -18.09 -8.80 -7.27
C LYS A 216 -16.64 -9.00 -6.83
N ALA A 217 -16.07 -10.16 -7.12
CA ALA A 217 -14.67 -10.45 -6.86
C ALA A 217 -13.87 -10.42 -8.15
N PHE A 218 -12.76 -9.70 -8.17
CA PHE A 218 -11.83 -9.67 -9.30
C PHE A 218 -10.69 -10.64 -9.02
N VAL A 219 -10.65 -11.71 -9.81
CA VAL A 219 -9.78 -12.88 -9.59
C VAL A 219 -8.64 -12.88 -10.60
N ASN A 220 -7.41 -12.71 -10.11
CA ASN A 220 -6.20 -12.75 -10.93
C ASN A 220 -5.80 -14.19 -11.25
N LEU A 221 -6.12 -14.70 -12.44
CA LEU A 221 -5.75 -16.05 -12.85
C LEU A 221 -4.26 -16.20 -13.22
N THR A 222 -3.52 -15.11 -13.35
CA THR A 222 -2.05 -15.15 -13.54
C THR A 222 -1.33 -15.57 -12.26
N ASP A 223 -1.92 -15.33 -11.08
CA ASP A 223 -1.38 -15.79 -9.80
C ASP A 223 -1.99 -17.16 -9.46
N PRO A 224 -1.19 -18.26 -9.47
CA PRO A 224 -1.72 -19.59 -9.25
C PRO A 224 -2.35 -19.78 -7.87
N ARG A 225 -1.87 -19.05 -6.83
CA ARG A 225 -2.43 -19.14 -5.49
C ARG A 225 -3.80 -18.48 -5.40
N ILE A 226 -4.02 -17.39 -6.16
CA ILE A 226 -5.33 -16.74 -6.24
C ILE A 226 -6.29 -17.59 -7.09
N ALA A 227 -5.82 -18.17 -8.17
CA ALA A 227 -6.62 -19.04 -9.05
C ALA A 227 -7.17 -20.28 -8.30
N GLU A 228 -6.40 -20.80 -7.33
CA GLU A 228 -6.79 -21.95 -6.48
C GLU A 228 -7.75 -21.56 -5.32
N MET A 229 -7.97 -20.28 -5.05
CA MET A 229 -8.89 -19.85 -3.97
C MET A 229 -10.33 -20.19 -4.33
N THR A 230 -11.15 -20.49 -3.30
CA THR A 230 -12.60 -20.55 -3.48
C THR A 230 -13.13 -19.21 -3.97
N GLN A 231 -13.67 -19.20 -5.17
CA GLN A 231 -14.17 -17.99 -5.80
C GLN A 231 -15.61 -17.68 -5.36
N PRO A 232 -15.95 -16.40 -5.12
CA PRO A 232 -17.31 -15.96 -4.91
C PRO A 232 -18.20 -16.22 -6.14
N LYS A 233 -19.51 -16.25 -5.93
CA LYS A 233 -20.49 -16.53 -6.97
C LYS A 233 -20.42 -15.58 -8.19
N ASN A 234 -20.14 -14.31 -7.94
CA ASN A 234 -20.02 -13.28 -8.98
C ASN A 234 -18.55 -12.87 -9.16
N SER A 235 -17.72 -13.84 -9.51
CA SER A 235 -16.32 -13.60 -9.86
C SER A 235 -16.20 -13.08 -11.27
N ILE A 236 -15.27 -12.15 -11.46
CA ILE A 236 -14.79 -11.62 -12.73
C ILE A 236 -13.31 -11.94 -12.79
N THR A 237 -12.92 -12.73 -13.76
CA THR A 237 -11.55 -13.22 -13.91
C THR A 237 -10.75 -12.34 -14.84
N PHE A 238 -9.47 -12.13 -14.54
CA PHE A 238 -8.56 -11.39 -15.41
C PHE A 238 -7.16 -11.99 -15.35
N GLY A 239 -6.32 -11.69 -16.34
CA GLY A 239 -4.93 -12.14 -16.32
C GLY A 239 -4.34 -12.40 -17.70
N LEU A 240 -3.11 -12.95 -17.70
CA LEU A 240 -2.34 -13.29 -18.90
C LEU A 240 -2.71 -14.70 -19.41
N THR A 241 -3.99 -14.99 -19.50
CA THR A 241 -4.53 -16.25 -20.03
C THR A 241 -5.81 -15.98 -20.80
N ALA A 242 -6.00 -16.71 -21.90
CA ALA A 242 -7.18 -16.56 -22.76
C ALA A 242 -8.48 -17.07 -22.10
N GLU A 243 -8.39 -17.79 -21.00
CA GLU A 243 -9.54 -18.44 -20.34
C GLU A 243 -10.25 -17.53 -19.32
N CYS A 244 -9.84 -16.27 -19.17
CA CYS A 244 -10.48 -15.32 -18.25
C CYS A 244 -11.44 -14.35 -18.96
N ASP A 245 -12.30 -13.67 -18.18
CA ASP A 245 -13.25 -12.68 -18.71
C ASP A 245 -12.53 -11.46 -19.31
N TYR A 246 -11.36 -11.09 -18.73
CA TYR A 246 -10.49 -10.02 -19.22
C TYR A 246 -9.10 -10.59 -19.55
N PRO A 247 -8.97 -11.30 -20.70
CA PRO A 247 -7.68 -11.79 -21.16
C PRO A 247 -6.78 -10.62 -21.54
N ALA A 248 -5.48 -10.73 -21.21
CA ALA A 248 -4.52 -9.70 -21.50
C ALA A 248 -3.21 -10.25 -22.09
N ASP A 249 -2.65 -9.50 -23.02
CA ASP A 249 -1.30 -9.70 -23.55
C ASP A 249 -0.45 -8.47 -23.26
N ILE A 250 0.85 -8.68 -22.98
CA ILE A 250 1.83 -7.62 -22.73
C ILE A 250 2.83 -7.60 -23.88
N HIS A 251 2.98 -6.46 -24.52
CA HIS A 251 3.89 -6.24 -25.64
C HIS A 251 5.00 -5.26 -25.25
N THR A 252 6.20 -5.49 -25.76
CA THR A 252 7.31 -4.53 -25.61
C THR A 252 7.43 -3.70 -26.87
N GLU A 253 7.28 -2.40 -26.72
CA GLU A 253 7.42 -1.43 -27.81
C GLU A 253 8.89 -1.25 -28.19
N PRO A 254 9.19 -0.74 -29.41
CA PRO A 254 10.57 -0.51 -29.86
C PRO A 254 11.40 0.42 -28.97
N ASN A 255 10.77 1.30 -28.21
CA ASN A 255 11.41 2.20 -27.25
C ASN A 255 11.61 1.57 -25.85
N GLY A 256 11.23 0.29 -25.67
CA GLY A 256 11.34 -0.44 -24.40
C GLY A 256 10.18 -0.22 -23.41
N THR A 257 9.19 0.61 -23.74
CA THR A 257 7.96 0.72 -22.94
C THR A 257 7.04 -0.46 -23.21
N LEU A 258 6.05 -0.67 -22.34
CA LEU A 258 5.06 -1.72 -22.49
C LEU A 258 3.74 -1.16 -23.03
N SER A 259 3.09 -1.93 -23.88
CA SER A 259 1.68 -1.80 -24.22
C SER A 259 0.92 -3.08 -23.82
N LEU A 260 -0.38 -2.97 -23.69
CA LEU A 260 -1.26 -4.05 -23.28
C LEU A 260 -2.38 -4.16 -24.31
N THR A 261 -2.80 -5.38 -24.61
CA THR A 261 -4.15 -5.64 -25.16
C THR A 261 -4.95 -6.31 -24.04
N VAL A 262 -6.03 -5.69 -23.58
CA VAL A 262 -6.92 -6.22 -22.52
C VAL A 262 -8.35 -6.29 -23.07
N ALA A 263 -8.95 -7.47 -23.09
CA ALA A 263 -10.31 -7.68 -23.65
C ALA A 263 -10.47 -7.05 -25.05
N ALA A 264 -9.46 -7.20 -25.90
CA ALA A 264 -9.35 -6.65 -27.26
C ALA A 264 -9.17 -5.10 -27.33
N GLU A 265 -8.90 -4.44 -26.22
CA GLU A 265 -8.61 -2.99 -26.16
C GLU A 265 -7.11 -2.74 -25.96
N ASP A 266 -6.52 -1.93 -26.83
CA ASP A 266 -5.10 -1.60 -26.77
C ASP A 266 -4.86 -0.42 -25.79
N ILE A 267 -3.89 -0.59 -24.88
CA ILE A 267 -3.55 0.35 -23.83
C ILE A 267 -2.04 0.60 -23.84
N TYR A 268 -1.64 1.83 -24.07
CA TYR A 268 -0.25 2.25 -23.96
C TYR A 268 0.06 2.68 -22.52
N THR A 269 1.06 2.00 -21.89
CA THR A 269 1.36 2.24 -20.47
C THR A 269 2.29 3.43 -20.23
N GLY A 270 3.06 3.83 -21.22
CA GLY A 270 4.13 4.84 -21.09
C GLY A 270 5.30 4.41 -20.19
N SER A 271 5.36 3.14 -19.76
CA SER A 271 6.30 2.61 -18.79
C SER A 271 6.86 1.25 -19.22
N SER A 272 8.09 0.94 -18.84
CA SER A 272 8.67 -0.41 -18.95
C SER A 272 8.47 -1.25 -17.68
N ASN A 273 7.66 -0.76 -16.71
CA ASN A 273 7.40 -1.45 -15.45
C ASN A 273 6.35 -2.55 -15.61
N LEU A 274 6.77 -3.81 -15.58
CA LEU A 274 5.89 -4.96 -15.72
C LEU A 274 4.86 -5.07 -14.56
N SER A 275 5.24 -4.69 -13.34
CA SER A 275 4.32 -4.69 -12.20
C SER A 275 3.21 -3.64 -12.40
N PHE A 276 3.54 -2.48 -12.96
CA PHE A 276 2.56 -1.46 -13.31
C PHE A 276 1.61 -1.95 -14.42
N ALA A 277 2.16 -2.60 -15.46
CA ALA A 277 1.36 -3.20 -16.53
C ALA A 277 0.34 -4.23 -15.97
N LYS A 278 0.76 -5.11 -15.08
CA LYS A 278 -0.15 -6.06 -14.40
C LYS A 278 -1.23 -5.37 -13.56
N ASN A 279 -0.90 -4.27 -12.87
CA ASN A 279 -1.89 -3.50 -12.12
C ASN A 279 -2.94 -2.84 -13.04
N ILE A 280 -2.54 -2.40 -14.24
CA ILE A 280 -3.45 -1.84 -15.25
C ILE A 280 -4.49 -2.88 -15.67
N ILE A 281 -4.11 -4.15 -15.85
CA ILE A 281 -5.06 -5.23 -16.21
C ILE A 281 -6.17 -5.36 -15.16
N ALA A 282 -5.80 -5.39 -13.87
CA ALA A 282 -6.77 -5.41 -12.77
C ALA A 282 -7.67 -4.17 -12.77
N CYS A 283 -7.08 -2.98 -12.99
CA CYS A 283 -7.83 -1.73 -13.05
C CYS A 283 -8.80 -1.70 -14.24
N ALA A 284 -8.42 -2.26 -15.39
CA ALA A 284 -9.26 -2.35 -16.57
C ALA A 284 -10.53 -3.17 -16.30
N ALA A 285 -10.38 -4.36 -15.72
CA ALA A 285 -11.52 -5.21 -15.35
C ALA A 285 -12.49 -4.52 -14.37
N ILE A 286 -11.94 -3.79 -13.38
CA ILE A 286 -12.76 -3.05 -12.40
C ILE A 286 -13.44 -1.84 -13.07
N ALA A 287 -12.71 -1.07 -13.87
CA ALA A 287 -13.20 0.15 -14.49
C ALA A 287 -14.32 -0.14 -15.50
N ASP A 288 -14.14 -1.13 -16.37
CA ASP A 288 -15.16 -1.55 -17.33
C ASP A 288 -16.42 -2.09 -16.64
N THR A 289 -16.25 -2.90 -15.58
CA THR A 289 -17.36 -3.40 -14.74
C THR A 289 -18.18 -2.26 -14.13
N LEU A 290 -17.57 -1.12 -13.86
CA LEU A 290 -18.20 0.09 -13.31
C LEU A 290 -18.52 1.13 -14.38
N ASN A 291 -18.54 0.73 -15.65
CA ASN A 291 -18.94 1.51 -16.82
C ASN A 291 -18.07 2.76 -17.05
N VAL A 292 -16.77 2.65 -16.84
CA VAL A 292 -15.80 3.67 -17.29
C VAL A 292 -15.54 3.45 -18.77
N PRO A 293 -15.75 4.43 -19.65
CA PRO A 293 -15.47 4.29 -21.08
C PRO A 293 -13.97 3.99 -21.33
N TRP A 294 -13.67 3.09 -22.27
CA TRP A 294 -12.30 2.69 -22.59
C TRP A 294 -11.41 3.85 -23.05
N ASP A 295 -11.94 4.81 -23.79
CA ASP A 295 -11.17 6.02 -24.18
C ASP A 295 -10.73 6.81 -22.95
N LEU A 296 -11.66 7.03 -22.00
CA LEU A 296 -11.33 7.69 -20.74
C LEU A 296 -10.31 6.88 -19.94
N PHE A 297 -10.48 5.55 -19.87
CA PHE A 297 -9.53 4.66 -19.18
C PHE A 297 -8.12 4.80 -19.76
N ARG A 298 -7.97 4.76 -21.10
CA ARG A 298 -6.68 4.92 -21.80
C ARG A 298 -6.03 6.27 -21.51
N ASP A 299 -6.78 7.35 -21.60
CA ASP A 299 -6.29 8.71 -21.31
C ASP A 299 -5.79 8.84 -19.86
N ARG A 300 -6.53 8.22 -18.93
CA ARG A 300 -6.15 8.25 -17.50
C ARG A 300 -4.93 7.38 -17.21
N VAL A 301 -4.79 6.21 -17.82
CA VAL A 301 -3.58 5.39 -17.72
C VAL A 301 -2.37 6.15 -18.26
N ALA A 302 -2.47 6.76 -19.43
CA ALA A 302 -1.38 7.50 -20.05
C ALA A 302 -0.93 8.73 -19.22
N SER A 303 -1.84 9.35 -18.50
CA SER A 303 -1.55 10.54 -17.65
C SER A 303 -1.19 10.20 -16.19
N PHE A 304 -1.23 8.92 -15.79
CA PHE A 304 -0.95 8.51 -14.42
C PHE A 304 0.52 8.70 -14.04
N GLN A 305 0.75 9.24 -12.86
CA GLN A 305 2.07 9.30 -12.24
C GLN A 305 2.08 8.44 -10.97
N PRO A 306 2.99 7.47 -10.84
CA PRO A 306 3.10 6.67 -9.63
C PRO A 306 3.35 7.55 -8.39
N PRO A 307 2.77 7.19 -7.24
CA PRO A 307 3.04 7.92 -6.01
C PRO A 307 4.50 7.80 -5.59
N GLN A 308 4.98 8.77 -4.83
CA GLN A 308 6.35 8.79 -4.32
C GLN A 308 6.68 7.49 -3.59
N GLY A 309 7.89 6.96 -3.80
CA GLY A 309 8.36 5.72 -3.20
C GLY A 309 7.80 4.44 -3.85
N ARG A 310 7.09 4.54 -4.99
CA ARG A 310 6.48 3.41 -5.73
C ARG A 310 6.93 3.38 -7.19
N CYS A 311 8.23 3.18 -7.41
CA CYS A 311 8.86 3.27 -8.73
C CYS A 311 8.64 4.64 -9.41
N ALA A 312 8.50 5.71 -8.64
CA ALA A 312 8.36 7.05 -9.18
C ALA A 312 9.66 7.52 -9.84
N ILE A 313 9.54 8.07 -11.05
CA ILE A 313 10.69 8.57 -11.79
C ILE A 313 10.98 10.02 -11.42
N LYS A 314 12.19 10.29 -10.97
CA LYS A 314 12.70 11.65 -10.71
C LYS A 314 13.90 11.93 -11.60
N LYS A 315 13.94 13.12 -12.20
CA LYS A 315 15.10 13.63 -12.94
C LYS A 315 15.87 14.55 -12.00
N ILE A 316 17.08 14.19 -11.65
CA ILE A 316 17.98 14.99 -10.81
C ILE A 316 19.27 15.24 -11.60
N LYS A 317 19.56 16.52 -11.90
CA LYS A 317 20.64 16.87 -12.83
C LYS A 317 20.42 16.09 -14.17
N ASN A 318 21.40 15.33 -14.63
CA ASN A 318 21.26 14.48 -15.81
C ASN A 318 21.10 12.98 -15.49
N MET A 319 20.62 12.66 -14.28
CA MET A 319 20.38 11.29 -13.83
C MET A 319 18.89 10.97 -13.79
N THR A 320 18.57 9.69 -13.89
CA THR A 320 17.21 9.17 -13.69
C THR A 320 17.17 8.38 -12.40
N ILE A 321 16.42 8.84 -11.42
CA ILE A 321 16.21 8.15 -10.15
C ILE A 321 14.88 7.40 -10.21
N ILE A 322 14.90 6.12 -9.90
CA ILE A 322 13.73 5.29 -9.66
C ILE A 322 13.55 5.22 -8.15
N ASP A 323 12.60 6.02 -7.65
CA ASP A 323 12.26 6.08 -6.24
C ASP A 323 11.29 4.93 -5.90
N ASP A 324 11.81 3.83 -5.34
CA ASP A 324 11.04 2.69 -4.83
C ASP A 324 11.30 2.46 -3.33
N THR A 325 11.37 3.57 -2.58
CA THR A 325 11.83 3.63 -1.20
C THR A 325 10.75 3.33 -0.16
N TYR A 326 9.49 3.11 -0.55
CA TYR A 326 8.42 2.96 0.42
C TYR A 326 8.49 1.66 1.23
N ASN A 327 8.77 0.52 0.58
CA ASN A 327 8.95 -0.77 1.24
C ASN A 327 9.67 -1.77 0.32
N ALA A 328 10.20 -2.87 0.90
CA ALA A 328 10.88 -3.91 0.15
C ALA A 328 10.47 -5.31 0.65
N ASN A 329 10.29 -6.24 -0.28
CA ASN A 329 10.32 -7.68 -0.12
C ASN A 329 10.99 -8.30 -1.34
N LEU A 330 11.33 -9.58 -1.29
CA LEU A 330 12.09 -10.26 -2.34
C LEU A 330 11.47 -10.07 -3.73
N GLU A 331 10.18 -10.35 -3.90
CA GLU A 331 9.50 -10.29 -5.19
C GLU A 331 9.46 -8.87 -5.76
N SER A 332 9.10 -7.87 -4.91
CA SER A 332 9.09 -6.47 -5.32
C SER A 332 10.50 -5.95 -5.64
N THR A 333 11.53 -6.47 -4.97
CA THR A 333 12.92 -6.08 -5.22
C THR A 333 13.42 -6.66 -6.55
N ILE A 334 13.14 -7.93 -6.82
CA ILE A 334 13.45 -8.55 -8.12
C ILE A 334 12.75 -7.79 -9.26
N ALA A 335 11.45 -7.50 -9.11
CA ALA A 335 10.70 -6.76 -10.12
C ALA A 335 11.24 -5.34 -10.34
N ALA A 336 11.73 -4.67 -9.30
CA ALA A 336 12.34 -3.35 -9.42
C ALA A 336 13.72 -3.40 -10.10
N ILE A 337 14.51 -4.44 -9.87
CA ILE A 337 15.76 -4.70 -10.59
C ILE A 337 15.47 -4.93 -12.08
N ASP A 338 14.49 -5.77 -12.41
CA ASP A 338 14.06 -6.00 -13.80
C ASP A 338 13.56 -4.71 -14.46
N TYR A 339 12.86 -3.86 -13.72
CA TYR A 339 12.46 -2.55 -14.21
C TYR A 339 13.66 -1.64 -14.49
N LEU A 340 14.67 -1.58 -13.60
CA LEU A 340 15.89 -0.81 -13.82
C LEU A 340 16.65 -1.30 -15.07
N THR A 341 16.79 -2.62 -15.24
CA THR A 341 17.53 -3.20 -16.38
C THR A 341 16.77 -3.06 -17.70
N GLY A 342 15.45 -2.94 -17.65
CA GLY A 342 14.58 -2.68 -18.80
C GLY A 342 14.65 -1.25 -19.35
N PHE A 343 15.30 -0.29 -18.66
CA PHE A 343 15.44 1.07 -19.16
C PHE A 343 16.36 1.12 -20.39
N SER A 344 15.85 1.64 -21.49
CA SER A 344 16.59 1.85 -22.71
C SER A 344 17.61 3.00 -22.60
N GLY A 345 18.58 3.04 -23.49
CA GLY A 345 19.59 4.10 -23.65
C GLY A 345 20.86 3.88 -22.83
N ASN A 346 21.90 4.64 -23.21
CA ASN A 346 23.21 4.62 -22.58
C ASN A 346 23.16 5.22 -21.16
N GLY A 347 24.02 4.73 -20.28
CA GLY A 347 24.11 5.15 -18.88
C GLY A 347 24.11 3.92 -17.96
N ARG A 348 24.86 4.02 -16.89
CA ARG A 348 25.01 2.92 -15.95
C ARG A 348 23.70 2.66 -15.20
N ARG A 349 23.50 1.41 -14.81
CA ARG A 349 22.39 0.93 -13.98
C ARG A 349 22.91 0.66 -12.59
N ILE A 350 22.46 1.46 -11.64
CA ILE A 350 22.95 1.47 -10.26
C ILE A 350 21.78 1.06 -9.34
N LEU A 351 22.01 0.07 -8.51
CA LEU A 351 21.09 -0.30 -7.42
C LEU A 351 21.64 0.22 -6.09
N VAL A 352 20.79 0.91 -5.33
CA VAL A 352 21.02 1.26 -3.92
C VAL A 352 19.98 0.54 -3.09
N PHE A 353 20.43 -0.41 -2.25
CA PHE A 353 19.52 -1.33 -1.58
C PHE A 353 19.74 -1.37 -0.07
N GLY A 354 18.66 -1.15 0.67
CA GLY A 354 18.59 -1.29 2.13
C GLY A 354 17.85 -2.55 2.55
N ASP A 355 17.92 -2.89 3.83
CA ASP A 355 17.35 -4.11 4.40
C ASP A 355 15.86 -4.31 4.06
N MET A 356 15.48 -5.56 3.89
CA MET A 356 14.10 -6.04 3.92
C MET A 356 13.77 -6.51 5.33
N PHE A 357 12.74 -5.93 5.95
CA PHE A 357 12.30 -6.26 7.31
C PHE A 357 11.16 -7.27 7.34
N GLU A 358 10.84 -7.77 8.54
CA GLU A 358 9.71 -8.67 8.83
C GLU A 358 9.82 -10.04 8.10
N LEU A 359 11.04 -10.51 7.89
CA LEU A 359 11.31 -11.79 7.20
C LEU A 359 11.56 -12.95 8.17
N GLY A 360 11.79 -12.67 9.47
CA GLY A 360 12.14 -13.68 10.47
C GLY A 360 13.36 -14.52 10.03
N ASP A 361 13.31 -15.81 10.25
CA ASP A 361 14.42 -16.75 9.92
C ASP A 361 14.76 -16.83 8.42
N GLN A 362 13.91 -16.28 7.55
CA GLN A 362 14.14 -16.28 6.11
C GLN A 362 14.96 -15.06 5.62
N SER A 363 15.35 -14.14 6.51
CA SER A 363 16.00 -12.89 6.14
C SER A 363 17.29 -13.14 5.34
N GLN A 364 18.19 -13.94 5.85
CA GLN A 364 19.46 -14.26 5.18
C GLN A 364 19.25 -14.87 3.79
N ASP A 365 18.34 -15.86 3.67
CA ASP A 365 18.05 -16.52 2.39
C ASP A 365 17.48 -15.55 1.35
N GLN A 366 16.54 -14.69 1.76
CA GLN A 366 15.93 -13.74 0.83
C GLN A 366 16.89 -12.64 0.40
N HIS A 367 17.75 -12.13 1.30
CA HIS A 367 18.81 -11.18 0.93
C HIS A 367 19.87 -11.81 0.03
N THR A 368 20.26 -13.06 0.26
CA THR A 368 21.12 -13.84 -0.63
C THR A 368 20.53 -13.95 -2.03
N LYS A 369 19.22 -14.22 -2.17
CA LYS A 369 18.54 -14.28 -3.47
C LYS A 369 18.55 -12.95 -4.21
N VAL A 370 18.48 -11.83 -3.51
CA VAL A 370 18.63 -10.50 -4.13
C VAL A 370 20.03 -10.34 -4.72
N GLY A 371 21.10 -10.71 -4.00
CA GLY A 371 22.46 -10.63 -4.52
C GLY A 371 22.69 -11.57 -5.71
N GLN A 372 22.16 -12.81 -5.67
CA GLN A 372 22.18 -13.72 -6.82
C GLN A 372 21.45 -13.12 -8.04
N LYS A 373 20.34 -12.42 -7.83
CA LYS A 373 19.66 -11.68 -8.90
C LYS A 373 20.55 -10.55 -9.45
N CYS A 374 21.22 -9.80 -8.59
CA CYS A 374 22.14 -8.74 -9.01
C CYS A 374 23.31 -9.30 -9.86
N THR A 375 23.85 -10.48 -9.52
CA THR A 375 24.93 -11.14 -10.28
C THR A 375 24.52 -11.46 -11.72
N THR A 376 23.24 -11.79 -11.95
CA THR A 376 22.74 -12.18 -13.28
C THR A 376 22.06 -11.03 -14.03
N ALA A 377 21.79 -9.91 -13.35
CA ALA A 377 21.18 -8.74 -13.94
C ALA A 377 22.24 -7.84 -14.60
N ASP A 378 21.84 -7.09 -15.63
CA ASP A 378 22.69 -6.11 -16.31
C ASP A 378 22.80 -4.83 -15.46
N LEU A 379 23.54 -4.94 -14.33
CA LEU A 379 23.83 -3.85 -13.39
C LEU A 379 25.31 -3.49 -13.46
N ASP A 380 25.63 -2.21 -13.35
CA ASP A 380 27.00 -1.71 -13.33
C ASP A 380 27.55 -1.52 -11.92
N LEU A 381 26.67 -1.16 -10.96
CA LEU A 381 27.06 -0.86 -9.59
C LEU A 381 25.93 -1.21 -8.63
N VAL A 382 26.27 -1.82 -7.49
CA VAL A 382 25.34 -2.12 -6.40
C VAL A 382 25.91 -1.61 -5.09
N TYR A 383 25.20 -0.73 -4.42
CA TYR A 383 25.49 -0.27 -3.06
C TYR A 383 24.44 -0.79 -2.10
N THR A 384 24.88 -1.39 -1.00
CA THR A 384 24.01 -1.95 0.02
C THR A 384 24.25 -1.28 1.37
N VAL A 385 23.19 -1.17 2.20
CA VAL A 385 23.28 -0.62 3.56
C VAL A 385 22.32 -1.32 4.50
N GLY A 386 22.81 -1.65 5.69
CA GLY A 386 22.04 -2.31 6.75
C GLY A 386 22.64 -3.65 7.14
N THR A 387 22.12 -4.24 8.21
CA THR A 387 22.68 -5.48 8.78
C THR A 387 22.39 -6.70 7.90
N GLU A 388 21.20 -6.76 7.34
CA GLU A 388 20.72 -7.92 6.58
C GLU A 388 21.26 -7.93 5.13
N THR A 389 21.48 -6.77 4.54
CA THR A 389 22.05 -6.64 3.19
C THR A 389 23.52 -7.04 3.08
N ILE A 390 24.22 -7.34 4.20
CA ILE A 390 25.53 -8.02 4.19
C ILE A 390 25.44 -9.34 3.41
N ALA A 391 24.33 -10.09 3.56
CA ALA A 391 24.11 -11.33 2.82
C ALA A 391 23.91 -11.08 1.31
N THR A 392 23.32 -9.95 0.93
CA THR A 392 23.19 -9.53 -0.48
C THR A 392 24.57 -9.24 -1.06
N ASP A 393 25.37 -8.44 -0.37
CA ASP A 393 26.73 -8.07 -0.81
C ASP A 393 27.64 -9.31 -0.97
N ALA A 394 27.69 -10.15 0.05
CA ALA A 394 28.52 -11.37 0.06
C ALA A 394 28.13 -12.41 -1.02
N SER A 395 26.91 -12.34 -1.54
CA SER A 395 26.42 -13.28 -2.57
C SER A 395 26.64 -12.82 -4.02
N MET A 396 27.17 -11.62 -4.24
CA MET A 396 27.48 -11.07 -5.58
C MET A 396 28.88 -11.47 -6.10
N VAL A 397 29.23 -12.74 -5.95
CA VAL A 397 30.49 -13.28 -6.48
C VAL A 397 30.45 -13.23 -8.01
N ASP A 398 31.49 -12.66 -8.61
CA ASP A 398 31.61 -12.45 -10.08
C ASP A 398 30.47 -11.59 -10.67
N GLY A 399 29.84 -10.74 -9.84
CA GLY A 399 28.75 -9.84 -10.20
C GLY A 399 29.19 -8.42 -10.61
N PRO A 400 28.30 -7.44 -10.55
CA PRO A 400 28.62 -6.03 -10.79
C PRO A 400 29.62 -5.49 -9.75
N GLU A 401 30.21 -4.33 -10.02
CA GLU A 401 30.92 -3.59 -8.97
C GLU A 401 29.99 -3.36 -7.78
N HIS A 402 30.42 -3.67 -6.56
CA HIS A 402 29.57 -3.54 -5.38
C HIS A 402 30.33 -3.12 -4.13
N ALA A 403 29.63 -2.52 -3.18
CA ALA A 403 30.12 -2.19 -1.85
C ALA A 403 29.00 -2.18 -0.82
N HIS A 404 29.32 -2.64 0.39
CA HIS A 404 28.44 -2.55 1.56
C HIS A 404 28.86 -1.40 2.48
N PHE A 405 27.90 -0.73 3.10
CA PHE A 405 28.11 0.41 3.99
C PHE A 405 27.39 0.19 5.32
N ASP A 406 28.04 0.63 6.41
CA ASP A 406 27.47 0.55 7.75
C ASP A 406 26.43 1.66 8.02
N SER A 407 26.48 2.76 7.25
CA SER A 407 25.56 3.89 7.41
C SER A 407 25.06 4.47 6.08
N LYS A 408 23.89 5.08 6.11
CA LYS A 408 23.33 5.80 4.94
C LYS A 408 24.14 7.05 4.60
N GLU A 409 24.78 7.67 5.56
CA GLU A 409 25.66 8.83 5.39
C GLU A 409 26.88 8.48 4.57
N GLU A 410 27.54 7.36 4.89
CA GLU A 410 28.70 6.85 4.14
C GLU A 410 28.29 6.44 2.73
N LEU A 411 27.19 5.67 2.61
CA LEU A 411 26.65 5.27 1.30
C LEU A 411 26.30 6.50 0.46
N GLY A 412 25.62 7.50 1.01
CA GLY A 412 25.25 8.73 0.32
C GLY A 412 26.47 9.48 -0.22
N THR A 413 27.52 9.59 0.59
CA THR A 413 28.79 10.21 0.20
C THR A 413 29.49 9.42 -0.92
N ALA A 414 29.54 8.10 -0.80
CA ALA A 414 30.12 7.23 -1.84
C ALA A 414 29.33 7.35 -3.15
N LEU A 415 28.00 7.35 -3.06
CA LEU A 415 27.13 7.47 -4.23
C LEU A 415 27.30 8.83 -4.94
N GLN A 416 27.37 9.95 -4.18
CA GLN A 416 27.63 11.29 -4.75
C GLN A 416 28.93 11.35 -5.53
N ASN A 417 29.98 10.68 -5.04
CA ASN A 417 31.30 10.62 -5.70
C ASN A 417 31.32 9.67 -6.92
N ALA A 418 30.46 8.64 -6.91
CA ALA A 418 30.43 7.62 -7.96
C ALA A 418 29.54 7.99 -9.15
N VAL A 419 28.45 8.74 -8.95
CA VAL A 419 27.44 8.99 -9.99
C VAL A 419 27.94 9.85 -11.14
N LYS A 420 27.42 9.58 -12.32
CA LYS A 420 27.77 10.26 -13.58
C LYS A 420 26.49 10.69 -14.32
N ASN A 421 26.68 11.64 -15.25
CA ASN A 421 25.59 12.02 -16.16
C ASN A 421 25.07 10.82 -16.95
N GLY A 422 23.77 10.66 -17.01
CA GLY A 422 23.09 9.58 -17.71
C GLY A 422 22.79 8.36 -16.84
N ASP A 423 23.32 8.27 -15.61
CA ASP A 423 23.07 7.14 -14.72
C ASP A 423 21.57 6.98 -14.40
N LYS A 424 21.17 5.73 -14.26
CA LYS A 424 19.85 5.26 -13.84
C LYS A 424 20.01 4.58 -12.50
N ILE A 425 19.37 5.11 -11.47
CA ILE A 425 19.61 4.73 -10.09
C ILE A 425 18.29 4.27 -9.47
N LEU A 426 18.18 3.01 -9.11
CA LEU A 426 17.09 2.47 -8.31
C LEU A 426 17.47 2.54 -6.82
N ILE A 427 16.59 3.17 -6.02
CA ILE A 427 16.77 3.25 -4.57
C ILE A 427 15.58 2.54 -3.91
N LYS A 428 15.87 1.50 -3.11
CA LYS A 428 14.88 0.62 -2.49
C LYS A 428 15.31 0.12 -1.12
N GLY A 429 14.33 -0.12 -0.24
CA GLY A 429 14.51 -0.72 1.08
C GLY A 429 13.20 -0.71 1.85
N SER A 430 13.15 -1.40 2.98
CA SER A 430 11.99 -1.41 3.87
C SER A 430 11.70 -0.03 4.45
N ARG A 431 10.43 0.22 4.81
CA ARG A 431 9.98 1.54 5.30
C ARG A 431 10.81 2.09 6.46
N GLY A 432 11.20 1.21 7.38
CA GLY A 432 12.03 1.59 8.54
C GLY A 432 13.45 2.05 8.19
N MET A 433 13.95 1.70 7.00
CA MET A 433 15.25 2.18 6.50
C MET A 433 15.21 3.65 6.07
N ALA A 434 14.03 4.19 5.75
CA ALA A 434 13.88 5.57 5.27
C ALA A 434 14.86 5.90 4.11
N MET A 435 14.88 5.04 3.08
CA MET A 435 15.85 5.13 1.97
C MET A 435 15.65 6.38 1.09
N GLU A 436 14.52 7.06 1.19
CA GLU A 436 14.28 8.36 0.55
C GLU A 436 15.32 9.43 0.93
N THR A 437 15.94 9.32 2.11
CA THR A 437 17.00 10.23 2.56
C THR A 437 18.25 10.18 1.66
N ILE A 438 18.49 9.04 0.98
CA ILE A 438 19.58 8.93 -0.01
C ILE A 438 19.26 9.77 -1.26
N ILE A 439 17.99 9.88 -1.65
CA ILE A 439 17.59 10.74 -2.78
C ILE A 439 17.92 12.20 -2.46
N ASP A 440 17.66 12.62 -1.22
CA ASP A 440 17.91 14.00 -0.78
C ASP A 440 19.40 14.37 -0.85
N THR A 441 20.31 13.41 -0.65
CA THR A 441 21.76 13.66 -0.78
C THR A 441 22.17 13.93 -2.23
N LEU A 442 21.46 13.37 -3.24
CA LEU A 442 21.76 13.57 -4.66
C LEU A 442 21.23 14.93 -5.18
N VAL A 443 20.26 15.52 -4.51
CA VAL A 443 19.70 16.84 -4.86
C VAL A 443 20.64 17.98 -4.46
N ASN A 444 21.27 17.85 -3.30
CA ASN A 444 22.24 18.80 -2.76
C ASN A 444 23.60 18.65 -3.43
#